data_248c8f709b091bf0be35e46eba1ae7b4
#
_entry.id   248c8f709b091bf0be35e46eba1ae7b4
#
_cell.length_a   1.000
_cell.length_b   1.000
_cell.length_c   1.000
_cell.angle_alpha   90.00
_cell.angle_beta   90.00
_cell.angle_gamma   90.00
#
_symmetry.space_group_name_H-M   'P 1'
#
loop_
_entity.id
_entity.type
_entity.pdbx_description
1 polymer ?
#
loop_
_entity_poly.entity_id
_entity_poly.type
_entity_poly.pdbx_seq_one_letter_code
_entity_poly.pdbx_strand_id
1 'polypeptide(L)'
;MEKISLPIESGLVAIIRTKSESEGRDFAVALVDAGVTMLEFTTTTPGAFDLIEEFSQRPGLHVGLGTAMNKKHVARGKSAGAEFIISPHTSGEVIRATKKAGLVSIPGVATPTDVAKAISFGADMLKFFPASSLMPTYLAAIRDPFPGQTWIATGGITLESVEPWMRAGVTAFGLGGPLMSGGTSSIAKRVNEFYAAIKVAVEE
;
A
#
# COMPACT_ATOMS: atom_id res chain seq x y z
N MET A 1 14.39 16.66 3.74
CA MET A 1 14.75 15.26 3.39
C MET A 1 14.18 14.99 2.01
N GLU A 2 14.98 14.45 1.12
CA GLU A 2 14.56 14.09 -0.22
C GLU A 2 13.45 13.02 -0.17
N LYS A 3 12.41 13.16 -1.01
CA LYS A 3 11.36 12.15 -1.12
C LYS A 3 11.94 10.92 -1.82
N ILE A 4 11.79 9.77 -1.21
CA ILE A 4 12.10 8.48 -1.83
C ILE A 4 10.84 8.03 -2.58
N SER A 5 10.95 7.66 -3.84
CA SER A 5 9.83 7.13 -4.63
C SER A 5 9.97 5.62 -4.80
N LEU A 6 8.83 4.94 -4.83
CA LEU A 6 8.72 3.56 -5.29
C LEU A 6 8.17 3.58 -6.72
N PRO A 7 8.53 2.64 -7.57
CA PRO A 7 7.92 2.49 -8.88
C PRO A 7 6.48 1.95 -8.75
N ILE A 8 5.53 2.86 -8.52
CA ILE A 8 4.09 2.52 -8.45
C ILE A 8 3.48 2.50 -9.86
N GLU A 9 4.26 2.15 -10.87
CA GLU A 9 3.84 2.16 -12.27
C GLU A 9 2.68 1.20 -12.57
N SER A 10 2.58 0.10 -11.83
CA SER A 10 1.45 -0.81 -11.92
C SER A 10 0.16 -0.28 -11.31
N GLY A 11 0.22 0.77 -10.49
CA GLY A 11 -0.92 1.32 -9.78
C GLY A 11 -1.51 0.40 -8.69
N LEU A 12 -0.80 -0.69 -8.30
CA LEU A 12 -1.32 -1.70 -7.40
C LEU A 12 -0.30 -2.12 -6.33
N VAL A 13 -0.73 -2.10 -5.06
CA VAL A 13 -0.02 -2.68 -3.91
C VAL A 13 -0.88 -3.81 -3.35
N ALA A 14 -0.41 -5.05 -3.41
CA ALA A 14 -1.14 -6.19 -2.87
C ALA A 14 -0.90 -6.32 -1.36
N ILE A 15 -1.98 -6.28 -0.58
CA ILE A 15 -1.94 -6.33 0.87
C ILE A 15 -2.25 -7.75 1.33
N ILE A 16 -1.26 -8.40 1.92
CA ILE A 16 -1.36 -9.77 2.44
C ILE A 16 -1.67 -9.70 3.93
N ARG A 17 -2.88 -10.13 4.27
CA ARG A 17 -3.39 -10.24 5.64
C ARG A 17 -4.08 -11.59 5.79
N THR A 18 -3.40 -12.54 6.38
CA THR A 18 -3.82 -13.95 6.48
C THR A 18 -3.81 -14.46 7.91
N LYS A 19 -4.38 -15.64 8.11
CA LYS A 19 -4.47 -16.28 9.42
C LYS A 19 -3.26 -17.16 9.75
N SER A 20 -2.45 -17.49 8.74
CA SER A 20 -1.22 -18.27 8.89
C SER A 20 -0.13 -17.76 7.95
N GLU A 21 1.12 -18.09 8.27
CA GLU A 21 2.27 -17.80 7.43
C GLU A 21 2.20 -18.55 6.09
N SER A 22 1.84 -19.84 6.13
CA SER A 22 1.72 -20.64 4.90
C SER A 22 0.70 -20.04 3.93
N GLU A 23 -0.47 -19.65 4.41
CA GLU A 23 -1.48 -18.98 3.60
C GLU A 23 -0.93 -17.66 3.01
N GLY A 24 -0.20 -16.88 3.82
CA GLY A 24 0.46 -15.65 3.35
C GLY A 24 1.48 -15.90 2.23
N ARG A 25 2.27 -16.97 2.35
CA ARG A 25 3.23 -17.40 1.33
C ARG A 25 2.53 -17.84 0.04
N ASP A 26 1.49 -18.65 0.15
CA ASP A 26 0.74 -19.14 -1.00
C ASP A 26 0.09 -18.00 -1.79
N PHE A 27 -0.50 -17.01 -1.08
CA PHE A 27 -1.03 -15.81 -1.71
C PHE A 27 0.07 -14.95 -2.34
N ALA A 28 1.21 -14.77 -1.68
CA ALA A 28 2.32 -13.99 -2.22
C ALA A 28 2.86 -14.59 -3.51
N VAL A 29 3.06 -15.92 -3.54
CA VAL A 29 3.49 -16.63 -4.75
C VAL A 29 2.50 -16.41 -5.89
N ALA A 30 1.21 -16.64 -5.65
CA ALA A 30 0.18 -16.49 -6.67
C ALA A 30 0.05 -15.03 -7.18
N LEU A 31 0.26 -14.04 -6.32
CA LEU A 31 0.28 -12.62 -6.70
C LEU A 31 1.48 -12.29 -7.59
N VAL A 32 2.67 -12.79 -7.22
CA VAL A 32 3.89 -12.61 -8.02
C VAL A 32 3.76 -13.28 -9.37
N ASP A 33 3.25 -14.52 -9.42
CA ASP A 33 3.00 -15.26 -10.66
C ASP A 33 1.99 -14.55 -11.57
N ALA A 34 1.06 -13.78 -10.98
CA ALA A 34 0.12 -12.92 -11.69
C ALA A 34 0.71 -11.56 -12.13
N GLY A 35 2.00 -11.29 -11.86
CA GLY A 35 2.69 -10.07 -12.29
C GLY A 35 2.62 -8.91 -11.28
N VAL A 36 2.20 -9.15 -10.05
CA VAL A 36 2.23 -8.11 -9.01
C VAL A 36 3.67 -7.90 -8.54
N THR A 37 4.12 -6.65 -8.57
CA THR A 37 5.50 -6.27 -8.19
C THR A 37 5.62 -5.60 -6.83
N MET A 38 4.50 -5.20 -6.20
CA MET A 38 4.50 -4.57 -4.87
C MET A 38 3.67 -5.37 -3.87
N LEU A 39 4.33 -5.87 -2.82
CA LEU A 39 3.71 -6.67 -1.76
C LEU A 39 3.81 -5.96 -0.39
N GLU A 40 2.67 -5.81 0.30
CA GLU A 40 2.58 -5.35 1.68
C GLU A 40 2.24 -6.54 2.59
N PHE A 41 3.19 -7.03 3.40
CA PHE A 41 2.88 -7.99 4.46
C PHE A 41 2.50 -7.25 5.74
N THR A 42 1.31 -7.49 6.26
CA THR A 42 0.85 -6.77 7.46
C THR A 42 1.38 -7.40 8.74
N THR A 43 1.68 -6.59 9.76
CA THR A 43 2.13 -7.09 11.08
C THR A 43 1.15 -8.03 11.77
N THR A 44 -0.09 -8.10 11.29
CA THR A 44 -1.14 -9.00 11.78
C THR A 44 -1.13 -10.37 11.10
N THR A 45 -0.32 -10.56 10.07
CA THR A 45 -0.07 -11.85 9.43
C THR A 45 0.99 -12.61 10.22
N PRO A 46 0.72 -13.83 10.71
CA PRO A 46 1.76 -14.64 11.32
C PRO A 46 2.96 -14.83 10.38
N GLY A 47 4.18 -14.77 10.87
CA GLY A 47 5.39 -14.90 10.05
C GLY A 47 5.66 -13.71 9.10
N ALA A 48 5.00 -12.57 9.25
CA ALA A 48 5.12 -11.44 8.31
C ALA A 48 6.56 -11.00 8.06
N PHE A 49 7.42 -11.02 9.06
CA PHE A 49 8.81 -10.60 8.91
C PHE A 49 9.64 -11.64 8.17
N ASP A 50 9.37 -12.93 8.37
CA ASP A 50 10.03 -14.03 7.67
C ASP A 50 9.60 -14.04 6.19
N LEU A 51 8.33 -13.75 5.92
CA LEU A 51 7.83 -13.56 4.55
C LEU A 51 8.46 -12.34 3.86
N ILE A 52 8.63 -11.21 4.57
CA ILE A 52 9.33 -10.05 4.03
C ILE A 52 10.77 -10.43 3.67
N GLU A 53 11.49 -11.12 4.56
CA GLU A 53 12.86 -11.57 4.31
C GLU A 53 12.96 -12.48 3.09
N GLU A 54 12.05 -13.47 2.98
CA GLU A 54 11.98 -14.40 1.84
C GLU A 54 11.72 -13.67 0.52
N PHE A 55 10.70 -12.82 0.47
CA PHE A 55 10.26 -12.20 -0.78
C PHE A 55 11.12 -11.00 -1.19
N SER A 56 11.76 -10.30 -0.25
CA SER A 56 12.67 -9.18 -0.56
C SER A 56 13.92 -9.60 -1.33
N GLN A 57 14.25 -10.89 -1.34
CA GLN A 57 15.37 -11.43 -2.11
C GLN A 57 15.03 -11.67 -3.59
N ARG A 58 13.75 -11.59 -3.98
CA ARG A 58 13.32 -11.84 -5.36
C ARG A 58 13.52 -10.59 -6.23
N PRO A 59 14.27 -10.67 -7.32
CA PRO A 59 14.51 -9.53 -8.20
C PRO A 59 13.19 -8.96 -8.75
N GLY A 60 13.09 -7.64 -8.79
CA GLY A 60 11.93 -6.93 -9.35
C GLY A 60 10.71 -6.86 -8.42
N LEU A 61 10.80 -7.40 -7.18
CA LEU A 61 9.77 -7.21 -6.17
C LEU A 61 10.12 -6.06 -5.23
N HIS A 62 9.13 -5.25 -4.92
CA HIS A 62 9.16 -4.24 -3.87
C HIS A 62 8.33 -4.73 -2.69
N VAL A 63 8.97 -5.02 -1.59
CA VAL A 63 8.33 -5.63 -0.42
C VAL A 63 8.32 -4.66 0.75
N GLY A 64 7.19 -4.53 1.40
CA GLY A 64 7.03 -3.64 2.55
C GLY A 64 6.26 -4.23 3.71
N LEU A 65 6.40 -3.57 4.85
CA LEU A 65 5.68 -3.88 6.07
C LEU A 65 4.44 -3.01 6.22
N GLY A 66 3.28 -3.63 6.32
CA GLY A 66 2.00 -2.97 6.61
C GLY A 66 1.57 -3.05 8.06
N THR A 67 0.62 -2.19 8.41
CA THR A 67 0.06 -2.11 9.77
C THR A 67 1.14 -1.82 10.82
N ALA A 68 2.13 -1.02 10.47
CA ALA A 68 3.17 -0.61 11.40
C ALA A 68 2.61 0.40 12.41
N MET A 69 2.65 0.06 13.71
CA MET A 69 2.04 0.85 14.79
C MET A 69 3.06 1.58 15.66
N ASN A 70 4.35 1.28 15.54
CA ASN A 70 5.42 1.83 16.38
C ASN A 70 6.80 1.66 15.72
N LYS A 71 7.82 2.32 16.28
CA LYS A 71 9.20 2.26 15.78
C LYS A 71 9.85 0.86 15.85
N LYS A 72 9.37 -0.04 16.71
CA LYS A 72 9.90 -1.42 16.79
C LYS A 72 9.48 -2.21 15.55
N HIS A 73 8.25 -2.01 15.07
CA HIS A 73 7.79 -2.59 13.80
C HIS A 73 8.65 -2.09 12.63
N VAL A 74 8.97 -0.78 12.59
CA VAL A 74 9.85 -0.20 11.56
C VAL A 74 11.22 -0.86 11.57
N ALA A 75 11.85 -0.96 12.76
CA ALA A 75 13.18 -1.57 12.91
C ALA A 75 13.20 -3.03 12.44
N ARG A 76 12.19 -3.83 12.82
CA ARG A 76 12.07 -5.22 12.38
C ARG A 76 11.83 -5.33 10.88
N GLY A 77 10.93 -4.49 10.32
CA GLY A 77 10.70 -4.44 8.87
C GLY A 77 11.97 -4.13 8.10
N LYS A 78 12.76 -3.14 8.55
CA LYS A 78 14.08 -2.82 7.96
C LYS A 78 15.03 -4.01 8.01
N SER A 79 15.12 -4.68 9.16
CA SER A 79 16.01 -5.85 9.31
C SER A 79 15.60 -7.02 8.43
N ALA A 80 14.30 -7.18 8.15
CA ALA A 80 13.75 -8.19 7.24
C ALA A 80 13.88 -7.81 5.74
N GLY A 81 14.38 -6.63 5.40
CA GLY A 81 14.57 -6.21 4.02
C GLY A 81 13.41 -5.41 3.41
N ALA A 82 12.47 -4.90 4.23
CA ALA A 82 11.41 -4.04 3.71
C ALA A 82 11.96 -2.75 3.08
N GLU A 83 11.40 -2.34 1.96
CA GLU A 83 11.71 -1.08 1.26
C GLU A 83 10.76 0.05 1.68
N PHE A 84 9.56 -0.27 2.12
CA PHE A 84 8.56 0.69 2.54
C PHE A 84 7.80 0.24 3.80
N ILE A 85 7.27 1.24 4.51
CA ILE A 85 6.45 1.03 5.71
C ILE A 85 5.11 1.72 5.52
N ILE A 86 4.04 0.95 5.68
CA ILE A 86 2.67 1.44 5.67
C ILE A 86 2.07 1.37 7.08
N SER A 87 1.51 2.46 7.57
CA SER A 87 0.74 2.50 8.81
C SER A 87 -0.73 2.81 8.54
N PRO A 88 -1.68 2.33 9.37
CA PRO A 88 -3.09 2.63 9.18
C PRO A 88 -3.49 4.04 9.63
N HIS A 89 -2.57 4.80 10.20
CA HIS A 89 -2.80 6.09 10.84
C HIS A 89 -1.59 7.02 10.68
N THR A 90 -1.79 8.30 10.95
CA THR A 90 -0.73 9.30 10.94
C THR A 90 0.02 9.30 12.29
N SER A 91 1.16 8.65 12.34
CA SER A 91 2.04 8.61 13.51
C SER A 91 3.39 9.25 13.22
N GLY A 92 3.69 10.37 13.90
CA GLY A 92 4.99 11.01 13.78
C GLY A 92 6.16 10.13 14.27
N GLU A 93 5.91 9.20 15.19
CA GLU A 93 6.91 8.21 15.61
C GLU A 93 7.26 7.26 14.47
N VAL A 94 6.23 6.66 13.84
CA VAL A 94 6.41 5.70 12.74
C VAL A 94 7.04 6.38 11.53
N ILE A 95 6.50 7.54 11.10
CA ILE A 95 6.98 8.27 9.92
C ILE A 95 8.45 8.64 10.09
N ARG A 96 8.82 9.30 11.19
CA ARG A 96 10.23 9.70 11.43
C ARG A 96 11.16 8.51 11.58
N ALA A 97 10.73 7.41 12.23
CA ALA A 97 11.53 6.20 12.32
C ALA A 97 11.76 5.57 10.94
N THR A 98 10.75 5.53 10.08
CA THR A 98 10.83 5.04 8.70
C THR A 98 11.82 5.87 7.89
N LYS A 99 11.70 7.19 7.94
CA LYS A 99 12.62 8.10 7.23
C LYS A 99 14.07 7.98 7.72
N LYS A 100 14.26 7.85 9.04
CA LYS A 100 15.60 7.61 9.63
C LYS A 100 16.21 6.28 9.18
N ALA A 101 15.37 5.26 8.93
CA ALA A 101 15.81 3.97 8.42
C ALA A 101 16.11 3.97 6.91
N GLY A 102 15.88 5.08 6.19
CA GLY A 102 16.05 5.18 4.75
C GLY A 102 14.97 4.44 3.95
N LEU A 103 13.77 4.26 4.54
CA LEU A 103 12.65 3.57 3.91
C LEU A 103 11.59 4.57 3.42
N VAL A 104 10.76 4.14 2.47
CA VAL A 104 9.60 4.91 2.02
C VAL A 104 8.51 4.87 3.07
N SER A 105 7.98 6.03 3.45
CA SER A 105 6.93 6.17 4.47
C SER A 105 5.59 6.47 3.85
N ILE A 106 4.60 5.59 4.12
CA ILE A 106 3.24 5.66 3.57
C ILE A 106 2.21 5.59 4.72
N PRO A 107 2.02 6.69 5.48
CA PRO A 107 1.04 6.73 6.57
C PRO A 107 -0.39 6.80 6.07
N GLY A 108 -1.30 6.22 6.86
CA GLY A 108 -2.75 6.38 6.71
C GLY A 108 -3.21 7.78 7.08
N VAL A 109 -4.04 8.37 6.24
CA VAL A 109 -4.66 9.69 6.43
C VAL A 109 -6.14 9.63 6.05
N ALA A 110 -6.97 10.40 6.72
CA ALA A 110 -8.40 10.53 6.41
C ALA A 110 -8.89 11.99 6.47
N THR A 111 -8.15 12.88 7.13
CA THR A 111 -8.54 14.30 7.32
C THR A 111 -7.43 15.23 6.86
N PRO A 112 -7.75 16.52 6.56
CA PRO A 112 -6.73 17.53 6.25
C PRO A 112 -5.65 17.64 7.34
N THR A 113 -6.03 17.48 8.62
CA THR A 113 -5.08 17.49 9.74
C THR A 113 -4.10 16.33 9.67
N ASP A 114 -4.57 15.13 9.30
CA ASP A 114 -3.70 13.97 9.13
C ASP A 114 -2.71 14.21 8.00
N VAL A 115 -3.19 14.72 6.87
CA VAL A 115 -2.35 15.05 5.70
C VAL A 115 -1.27 16.06 6.07
N ALA A 116 -1.63 17.18 6.68
CA ALA A 116 -0.67 18.21 7.11
C ALA A 116 0.40 17.64 8.06
N LYS A 117 -0.01 16.83 9.05
CA LYS A 117 0.91 16.17 9.97
C LYS A 117 1.81 15.16 9.27
N ALA A 118 1.25 14.31 8.39
CA ALA A 118 2.02 13.32 7.65
C ALA A 118 3.14 13.98 6.83
N ILE A 119 2.80 15.03 6.08
CA ILE A 119 3.76 15.83 5.30
C ILE A 119 4.82 16.45 6.21
N SER A 120 4.41 17.09 7.32
CA SER A 120 5.35 17.73 8.25
C SER A 120 6.32 16.76 8.92
N PHE A 121 5.95 15.49 9.06
CA PHE A 121 6.81 14.43 9.58
C PHE A 121 7.69 13.78 8.51
N GLY A 122 7.49 14.11 7.22
CA GLY A 122 8.31 13.65 6.11
C GLY A 122 7.78 12.41 5.39
N ALA A 123 6.46 12.19 5.37
CA ALA A 123 5.85 11.13 4.56
C ALA A 123 6.20 11.29 3.07
N ASP A 124 6.47 10.17 2.39
CA ASP A 124 6.78 10.17 0.96
C ASP A 124 5.51 10.06 0.11
N MET A 125 4.57 9.22 0.56
CA MET A 125 3.26 9.00 -0.07
C MET A 125 2.19 8.95 1.02
N LEU A 126 0.93 9.02 0.63
CA LEU A 126 -0.22 9.05 1.55
C LEU A 126 -1.19 7.91 1.23
N LYS A 127 -1.48 7.07 2.23
CA LYS A 127 -2.52 6.05 2.16
C LYS A 127 -3.84 6.66 2.58
N PHE A 128 -4.77 6.88 1.65
CA PHE A 128 -6.12 7.33 1.97
C PHE A 128 -6.95 6.15 2.47
N PHE A 129 -7.27 6.15 3.78
CA PHE A 129 -7.83 4.97 4.46
C PHE A 129 -8.77 5.37 5.62
N PRO A 130 -9.91 4.70 5.80
CA PRO A 130 -10.47 3.64 4.95
C PRO A 130 -11.29 4.22 3.79
N ALA A 131 -10.94 3.90 2.55
CA ALA A 131 -11.63 4.42 1.37
C ALA A 131 -13.10 3.97 1.28
N SER A 132 -13.45 2.80 1.84
CA SER A 132 -14.84 2.31 1.91
C SER A 132 -15.80 3.23 2.66
N SER A 133 -15.30 4.04 3.59
CA SER A 133 -16.09 4.98 4.40
C SER A 133 -15.98 6.42 3.91
N LEU A 134 -15.17 6.66 2.90
CA LEU A 134 -14.88 7.97 2.32
C LEU A 134 -15.28 7.95 0.85
N MET A 135 -15.43 9.13 0.27
CA MET A 135 -15.83 9.24 -1.14
C MET A 135 -14.68 9.82 -1.98
N PRO A 136 -14.59 9.46 -3.28
CA PRO A 136 -13.64 10.10 -4.19
C PRO A 136 -13.72 11.63 -4.18
N THR A 137 -14.91 12.20 -4.13
CA THR A 137 -15.14 13.65 -4.03
C THR A 137 -14.54 14.27 -2.76
N TYR A 138 -14.53 13.53 -1.65
CA TYR A 138 -13.90 13.99 -0.40
C TYR A 138 -12.36 14.03 -0.56
N LEU A 139 -11.77 13.04 -1.20
CA LEU A 139 -10.33 13.07 -1.51
C LEU A 139 -9.99 14.25 -2.43
N ALA A 140 -10.77 14.47 -3.49
CA ALA A 140 -10.56 15.59 -4.40
C ALA A 140 -10.48 16.92 -3.64
N ALA A 141 -11.44 17.16 -2.74
CA ALA A 141 -11.46 18.36 -1.92
C ALA A 141 -10.26 18.47 -0.94
N ILE A 142 -9.81 17.34 -0.36
CA ILE A 142 -8.63 17.32 0.52
C ILE A 142 -7.34 17.62 -0.26
N ARG A 143 -7.22 17.15 -1.49
CA ARG A 143 -6.00 17.32 -2.29
C ARG A 143 -5.68 18.76 -2.64
N ASP A 144 -6.68 19.58 -2.88
CA ASP A 144 -6.51 20.96 -3.34
C ASP A 144 -5.50 21.77 -2.52
N PRO A 145 -5.56 21.81 -1.17
CA PRO A 145 -4.58 22.52 -0.37
C PRO A 145 -3.23 21.79 -0.21
N PHE A 146 -3.09 20.55 -0.71
CA PHE A 146 -1.87 19.75 -0.56
C PHE A 146 -1.34 19.21 -1.90
N PRO A 147 -0.87 20.09 -2.81
CA PRO A 147 -0.39 19.69 -4.13
C PRO A 147 0.90 18.84 -4.04
N GLY A 148 1.14 18.04 -5.07
CA GLY A 148 2.38 17.26 -5.20
C GLY A 148 2.48 16.05 -4.28
N GLN A 149 1.36 15.56 -3.73
CA GLN A 149 1.33 14.32 -2.96
C GLN A 149 0.92 13.13 -3.85
N THR A 150 1.53 11.98 -3.59
CA THR A 150 1.14 10.69 -4.18
C THR A 150 0.10 10.03 -3.28
N TRP A 151 -1.04 9.61 -3.83
CA TRP A 151 -2.18 9.10 -3.09
C TRP A 151 -2.46 7.63 -3.42
N ILE A 152 -2.59 6.80 -2.39
CA ILE A 152 -2.92 5.39 -2.49
C ILE A 152 -4.26 5.15 -1.80
N ALA A 153 -5.32 4.87 -2.55
CA ALA A 153 -6.60 4.52 -1.95
C ALA A 153 -6.60 3.08 -1.45
N THR A 154 -7.07 2.87 -0.21
CA THR A 154 -7.05 1.55 0.42
C THR A 154 -8.32 1.31 1.25
N GLY A 155 -8.85 0.08 1.13
CA GLY A 155 -10.01 -0.38 1.89
C GLY A 155 -11.30 -0.25 1.12
N GLY A 156 -11.89 -1.41 0.75
CA GLY A 156 -13.16 -1.50 0.06
C GLY A 156 -13.17 -1.02 -1.38
N ILE A 157 -12.03 -1.02 -2.05
CA ILE A 157 -11.94 -0.71 -3.48
C ILE A 157 -12.55 -1.87 -4.28
N THR A 158 -13.42 -1.55 -5.22
CA THR A 158 -14.01 -2.48 -6.20
C THR A 158 -13.60 -2.09 -7.61
N LEU A 159 -13.80 -2.95 -8.59
CA LEU A 159 -13.49 -2.66 -9.99
C LEU A 159 -14.23 -1.40 -10.49
N GLU A 160 -15.50 -1.27 -10.12
CA GLU A 160 -16.35 -0.13 -10.50
C GLU A 160 -15.91 1.18 -9.84
N SER A 161 -15.19 1.10 -8.73
CA SER A 161 -14.70 2.27 -8.00
C SER A 161 -13.32 2.76 -8.47
N VAL A 162 -12.60 1.99 -9.30
CA VAL A 162 -11.24 2.36 -9.77
C VAL A 162 -11.27 3.69 -10.49
N GLU A 163 -12.09 3.84 -11.52
CA GLU A 163 -12.18 5.07 -12.32
C GLU A 163 -12.54 6.31 -11.47
N PRO A 164 -13.61 6.32 -10.64
CA PRO A 164 -13.91 7.43 -9.75
C PRO A 164 -12.75 7.85 -8.83
N TRP A 165 -11.99 6.89 -8.30
CA TRP A 165 -10.82 7.18 -7.48
C TRP A 165 -9.65 7.75 -8.28
N MET A 166 -9.41 7.24 -9.49
CA MET A 166 -8.37 7.77 -10.39
C MET A 166 -8.68 9.21 -10.79
N ARG A 167 -9.93 9.52 -11.15
CA ARG A 167 -10.38 10.90 -11.42
C ARG A 167 -10.24 11.83 -10.21
N ALA A 168 -10.41 11.30 -8.98
CA ALA A 168 -10.13 12.05 -7.76
C ALA A 168 -8.63 12.23 -7.50
N GLY A 169 -7.74 11.63 -8.32
CA GLY A 169 -6.30 11.77 -8.35
C GLY A 169 -5.55 10.78 -7.47
N VAL A 170 -6.11 9.61 -7.27
CA VAL A 170 -5.39 8.44 -6.77
C VAL A 170 -4.41 7.96 -7.84
N THR A 171 -3.21 7.59 -7.44
CA THR A 171 -2.18 7.06 -8.35
C THR A 171 -1.99 5.55 -8.22
N ALA A 172 -2.42 4.97 -7.10
CA ALA A 172 -2.35 3.53 -6.87
C ALA A 172 -3.40 3.07 -5.86
N PHE A 173 -3.63 1.76 -5.84
CA PHE A 173 -4.59 1.11 -4.95
C PHE A 173 -3.91 0.09 -4.04
N GLY A 174 -4.22 0.14 -2.74
CA GLY A 174 -3.87 -0.91 -1.79
C GLY A 174 -5.01 -1.94 -1.72
N LEU A 175 -4.79 -3.12 -2.30
CA LEU A 175 -5.80 -4.16 -2.46
C LEU A 175 -5.46 -5.40 -1.63
N GLY A 176 -6.33 -5.79 -0.72
CA GLY A 176 -6.24 -7.03 0.05
C GLY A 176 -7.33 -8.01 -0.34
N GLY A 177 -8.44 -7.99 0.39
CA GLY A 177 -9.60 -8.87 0.14
C GLY A 177 -10.05 -8.94 -1.32
N PRO A 178 -10.14 -7.83 -2.08
CA PRO A 178 -10.53 -7.88 -3.49
C PRO A 178 -9.65 -8.79 -4.36
N LEU A 179 -8.35 -8.93 -4.06
CA LEU A 179 -7.46 -9.83 -4.78
C LEU A 179 -7.52 -11.27 -4.26
N MET A 180 -7.65 -11.45 -2.94
CA MET A 180 -7.50 -12.76 -2.28
C MET A 180 -8.81 -13.52 -2.09
N SER A 181 -9.98 -12.89 -2.28
CA SER A 181 -11.26 -13.58 -2.13
C SER A 181 -11.41 -14.67 -3.21
N GLY A 182 -11.83 -15.88 -2.78
CA GLY A 182 -11.93 -17.05 -3.67
C GLY A 182 -10.65 -17.90 -3.77
N GLY A 183 -9.62 -17.57 -2.98
CA GLY A 183 -8.39 -18.35 -2.88
C GLY A 183 -7.38 -18.07 -4.01
N THR A 184 -6.26 -18.79 -3.99
CA THR A 184 -5.12 -18.56 -4.90
C THR A 184 -5.46 -18.78 -6.37
N SER A 185 -6.36 -19.72 -6.68
CA SER A 185 -6.77 -20.03 -8.06
C SER A 185 -7.48 -18.88 -8.79
N SER A 186 -8.03 -17.90 -8.06
CA SER A 186 -8.72 -16.75 -8.64
C SER A 186 -7.84 -15.49 -8.77
N ILE A 187 -6.64 -15.49 -8.20
CA ILE A 187 -5.78 -14.30 -8.11
C ILE A 187 -5.41 -13.76 -9.48
N ALA A 188 -4.92 -14.60 -10.38
CA ALA A 188 -4.49 -14.16 -11.71
C ALA A 188 -5.61 -13.43 -12.47
N LYS A 189 -6.84 -13.97 -12.42
CA LYS A 189 -8.01 -13.32 -13.02
C LYS A 189 -8.25 -11.94 -12.40
N ARG A 190 -8.28 -11.85 -11.06
CA ARG A 190 -8.57 -10.60 -10.32
C ARG A 190 -7.50 -9.53 -10.54
N VAL A 191 -6.23 -9.92 -10.51
CA VAL A 191 -5.10 -9.03 -10.79
C VAL A 191 -5.25 -8.44 -12.19
N ASN A 192 -5.52 -9.28 -13.20
CA ASN A 192 -5.72 -8.81 -14.58
C ASN A 192 -6.92 -7.87 -14.72
N GLU A 193 -8.03 -8.16 -14.03
CA GLU A 193 -9.22 -7.29 -14.03
C GLU A 193 -8.89 -5.90 -13.44
N PHE A 194 -8.18 -5.84 -12.31
CA PHE A 194 -7.77 -4.57 -11.71
C PHE A 194 -6.75 -3.82 -12.59
N TYR A 195 -5.75 -4.50 -13.16
CA TYR A 195 -4.81 -3.85 -14.07
C TYR A 195 -5.49 -3.29 -15.32
N ALA A 196 -6.46 -4.02 -15.89
CA ALA A 196 -7.24 -3.53 -17.01
C ALA A 196 -8.06 -2.28 -16.64
N ALA A 197 -8.73 -2.30 -15.48
CA ALA A 197 -9.51 -1.15 -15.00
C ALA A 197 -8.61 0.08 -14.73
N ILE A 198 -7.44 -0.11 -14.12
CA ILE A 198 -6.47 0.97 -13.87
C ILE A 198 -5.96 1.55 -15.20
N LYS A 199 -5.61 0.69 -16.15
CA LYS A 199 -5.11 1.13 -17.47
C LYS A 199 -6.14 1.99 -18.23
N VAL A 200 -7.38 1.56 -18.28
CA VAL A 200 -8.47 2.32 -18.93
C VAL A 200 -8.63 3.69 -18.27
N ALA A 201 -8.61 3.75 -16.93
CA ALA A 201 -8.79 5.00 -16.21
C ALA A 201 -7.60 5.99 -16.33
N VAL A 202 -6.43 5.54 -16.79
CA VAL A 202 -5.25 6.39 -17.06
C VAL A 202 -5.32 6.98 -18.47
N GLU A 203 -5.94 6.26 -19.43
CA GLU A 203 -6.03 6.67 -20.83
C GLU A 203 -7.19 7.68 -21.10
N GLU A 204 -8.13 7.84 -20.15
CA GLU A 204 -9.24 8.82 -20.17
C GLU A 204 -8.86 10.15 -19.48
#